data_e9d087de3564e476c90ae9de5c9ab0f4
#
_entry.id   e9d087de3564e476c90ae9de5c9ab0f4
#
_cell.length_a   1.000
_cell.length_b   1.000
_cell.length_c   1.000
_cell.angle_alpha   90.00
_cell.angle_beta   90.00
_cell.angle_gamma   90.00
#
_symmetry.space_group_name_H-M   'P 1'
#
loop_
_entity.id
_entity.type
_entity.pdbx_description
1 polymer ?
#
loop_
_entity_poly.entity_id
_entity_poly.type
_entity_poly.pdbx_seq_one_letter_code
_entity_poly.pdbx_strand_id
1 'polypeptide(L)'
;MKAQKPEYTRQLPPVGNHVARVINIIYLGTQHSDKYGDIFKMRLTWELPNEKMVFKEGEPEKPFVVSKETSLSMGQKSTLRPIVEGILGVALTDDEAYNFDLDQLVGMSCMLYITHEEGETAKYSKVNTATPLPKGLVCPPPFNELKILSFEKWNEEFFQKLPQFIREKITSSKEYKEMKGDTVEDVNPEDVPF
;
A
#
# COMPACT_ATOMS: atom_id res chain seq x y z
N MET A 1 -34.22 7.55 24.24
CA MET A 1 -32.97 8.16 23.78
C MET A 1 -32.32 7.19 22.82
N LYS A 2 -32.07 7.58 21.54
CA LYS A 2 -31.30 6.77 20.61
C LYS A 2 -29.83 7.20 20.74
N ALA A 3 -28.93 6.24 20.95
CA ALA A 3 -27.50 6.50 20.94
C ALA A 3 -27.12 6.97 19.55
N GLN A 4 -26.54 8.16 19.45
CA GLN A 4 -25.96 8.66 18.20
C GLN A 4 -24.62 7.94 18.00
N LYS A 5 -24.45 7.32 16.83
CA LYS A 5 -23.17 6.78 16.40
C LYS A 5 -22.23 7.97 16.19
N PRO A 6 -21.06 8.06 16.84
CA PRO A 6 -20.13 9.15 16.57
C PRO A 6 -19.73 9.06 15.09
N GLU A 7 -20.06 10.07 14.30
CA GLU A 7 -19.54 10.25 12.94
C GLU A 7 -18.06 10.59 13.03
N TYR A 8 -17.23 9.59 12.88
CA TYR A 8 -15.78 9.80 12.71
C TYR A 8 -15.55 10.22 11.26
N THR A 9 -15.62 11.52 10.99
CA THR A 9 -15.37 12.07 9.65
C THR A 9 -13.85 12.05 9.41
N ARG A 10 -13.35 10.97 8.81
CA ARG A 10 -11.97 10.92 8.35
C ARG A 10 -11.80 11.97 7.26
N GLN A 11 -10.89 12.90 7.46
CA GLN A 11 -10.56 13.87 6.43
C GLN A 11 -9.77 13.19 5.32
N LEU A 12 -10.19 13.44 4.08
CA LEU A 12 -9.62 12.87 2.86
C LEU A 12 -9.04 14.00 2.01
N PRO A 13 -7.96 13.74 1.24
CA PRO A 13 -7.48 14.70 0.25
C PRO A 13 -8.57 14.97 -0.80
N PRO A 14 -8.56 16.11 -1.47
CA PRO A 14 -9.53 16.42 -2.54
C PRO A 14 -9.52 15.35 -3.64
N VAL A 15 -10.66 15.21 -4.33
CA VAL A 15 -10.73 14.40 -5.56
C VAL A 15 -9.98 15.13 -6.68
N GLY A 16 -9.19 14.42 -7.47
CA GLY A 16 -8.47 14.99 -8.61
C GLY A 16 -7.06 14.46 -8.79
N ASN A 17 -6.27 15.23 -9.53
CA ASN A 17 -4.87 14.92 -9.80
C ASN A 17 -3.95 15.61 -8.78
N HIS A 18 -3.04 14.84 -8.19
CA HIS A 18 -2.15 15.31 -7.15
C HIS A 18 -0.71 14.91 -7.45
N VAL A 19 0.21 15.85 -7.25
CA VAL A 19 1.64 15.52 -7.16
C VAL A 19 1.82 14.57 -5.97
N ALA A 20 2.49 13.46 -6.19
CA ALA A 20 2.67 12.43 -5.19
C ALA A 20 4.08 11.86 -5.22
N ARG A 21 4.54 11.31 -4.09
CA ARG A 21 5.80 10.58 -3.96
C ARG A 21 5.55 9.25 -3.27
N VAL A 22 6.09 8.18 -3.82
CA VAL A 22 6.11 6.87 -3.14
C VAL A 22 6.99 6.97 -1.91
N ILE A 23 6.41 6.80 -0.73
CA ILE A 23 7.15 6.87 0.53
C ILE A 23 7.36 5.51 1.17
N ASN A 24 6.41 4.57 0.98
CA ASN A 24 6.54 3.23 1.55
C ASN A 24 6.10 2.16 0.57
N ILE A 25 6.84 1.05 0.63
CA ILE A 25 6.44 -0.25 0.11
C ILE A 25 6.41 -1.22 1.28
N ILE A 26 5.27 -1.88 1.48
CA ILE A 26 5.08 -2.86 2.54
C ILE A 26 4.61 -4.16 1.89
N TYR A 27 5.42 -5.20 2.03
CA TYR A 27 5.05 -6.55 1.60
C TYR A 27 4.19 -7.17 2.70
N LEU A 28 2.94 -7.48 2.36
CA LEU A 28 1.94 -8.00 3.30
C LEU A 28 1.99 -9.53 3.43
N GLY A 29 2.74 -10.17 2.54
CA GLY A 29 2.79 -11.62 2.43
C GLY A 29 1.54 -12.22 1.78
N THR A 30 1.46 -13.54 1.82
CA THR A 30 0.37 -14.31 1.23
C THR A 30 -0.90 -14.14 2.06
N GLN A 31 -1.95 -13.66 1.39
CA GLN A 31 -3.28 -13.44 1.95
C GLN A 31 -4.26 -14.39 1.26
N HIS A 32 -5.07 -15.08 2.04
CA HIS A 32 -6.12 -15.93 1.50
C HIS A 32 -7.28 -15.11 0.93
N SER A 33 -7.81 -15.57 -0.19
CA SER A 33 -9.00 -15.01 -0.82
C SER A 33 -9.90 -16.14 -1.30
N ASP A 34 -11.16 -16.16 -0.86
CA ASP A 34 -12.15 -17.18 -1.25
C ASP A 34 -12.34 -17.29 -2.77
N LYS A 35 -12.15 -16.19 -3.48
CA LYS A 35 -12.33 -16.13 -4.94
C LYS A 35 -11.09 -16.54 -5.73
N TYR A 36 -9.90 -16.23 -5.22
CA TYR A 36 -8.66 -16.34 -5.98
C TYR A 36 -7.60 -17.22 -5.30
N GLY A 37 -7.92 -17.83 -4.15
CA GLY A 37 -6.96 -18.60 -3.35
C GLY A 37 -5.92 -17.69 -2.69
N ASP A 38 -4.73 -18.22 -2.53
CA ASP A 38 -3.63 -17.55 -1.88
C ASP A 38 -2.92 -16.58 -2.82
N ILE A 39 -2.87 -15.31 -2.43
CA ILE A 39 -2.30 -14.23 -3.22
C ILE A 39 -1.29 -13.47 -2.39
N PHE A 40 -0.06 -13.36 -2.88
CA PHE A 40 0.92 -12.48 -2.28
C PHE A 40 0.52 -11.02 -2.54
N LYS A 41 0.39 -10.23 -1.47
CA LYS A 41 -0.03 -8.84 -1.52
C LYS A 41 1.05 -7.89 -1.05
N MET A 42 0.97 -6.69 -1.59
CA MET A 42 1.78 -5.56 -1.17
C MET A 42 0.92 -4.30 -1.03
N ARG A 43 1.46 -3.32 -0.34
CA ARG A 43 0.86 -2.01 -0.15
C ARG A 43 1.84 -0.93 -0.58
N LEU A 44 1.45 -0.14 -1.57
CA LEU A 44 2.11 1.09 -1.95
C LEU A 44 1.50 2.26 -1.19
N THR A 45 2.34 3.16 -0.70
CA THR A 45 1.92 4.34 0.04
C THR A 45 2.60 5.57 -0.56
N TRP A 46 1.81 6.59 -0.84
CA TRP A 46 2.27 7.88 -1.34
C TRP A 46 1.94 8.99 -0.35
N GLU A 47 2.81 9.99 -0.25
CA GLU A 47 2.44 11.28 0.30
C GLU A 47 2.05 12.25 -0.81
N LEU A 48 1.18 13.19 -0.47
CA LEU A 48 0.72 14.27 -1.34
C LEU A 48 1.30 15.59 -0.81
N PRO A 49 2.51 15.98 -1.20
CA PRO A 49 3.25 17.04 -0.53
C PRO A 49 2.59 18.42 -0.63
N ASN A 50 1.74 18.63 -1.64
CA ASN A 50 1.02 19.87 -1.84
C ASN A 50 -0.34 19.92 -1.12
N GLU A 51 -0.85 18.77 -0.66
CA GLU A 51 -2.11 18.66 0.06
C GLU A 51 -1.81 18.46 1.55
N LYS A 52 -1.89 19.54 2.33
CA LYS A 52 -1.54 19.52 3.76
C LYS A 52 -2.72 19.93 4.61
N MET A 53 -2.72 19.43 5.84
CA MET A 53 -3.64 19.84 6.86
C MET A 53 -3.11 19.60 8.27
N VAL A 54 -3.75 20.20 9.26
CA VAL A 54 -3.57 19.91 10.68
C VAL A 54 -4.45 18.71 11.03
N PHE A 55 -3.86 17.54 11.21
CA PHE A 55 -4.59 16.30 11.55
C PHE A 55 -4.99 16.23 13.02
N LYS A 56 -4.27 16.93 13.87
CA LYS A 56 -4.51 17.00 15.31
C LYS A 56 -4.24 18.42 15.79
N GLU A 57 -5.16 18.95 16.59
CA GLU A 57 -5.03 20.28 17.16
C GLU A 57 -3.70 20.48 17.90
N GLY A 58 -2.99 21.58 17.61
CA GLY A 58 -1.68 21.88 18.14
C GLY A 58 -0.49 21.23 17.42
N GLU A 59 -0.72 20.39 16.43
CA GLU A 59 0.34 19.86 15.58
C GLU A 59 0.54 20.71 14.30
N PRO A 60 1.74 20.69 13.69
CA PRO A 60 1.95 21.33 12.39
C PRO A 60 1.16 20.65 11.29
N GLU A 61 0.95 21.36 10.20
CA GLU A 61 0.40 20.78 8.97
C GLU A 61 1.30 19.64 8.46
N LYS A 62 0.67 18.54 8.07
CA LYS A 62 1.34 17.37 7.47
C LYS A 62 0.68 17.05 6.13
N PRO A 63 1.44 16.49 5.17
CA PRO A 63 0.87 16.06 3.90
C PRO A 63 -0.11 14.90 4.11
N PHE A 64 -1.14 14.85 3.28
CA PHE A 64 -1.96 13.66 3.19
C PHE A 64 -1.16 12.46 2.72
N VAL A 65 -1.55 11.31 3.21
CA VAL A 65 -0.98 10.02 2.82
C VAL A 65 -2.10 9.13 2.29
N VAL A 66 -1.90 8.58 1.10
CA VAL A 66 -2.82 7.64 0.45
C VAL A 66 -2.11 6.33 0.16
N SER A 67 -2.87 5.25 0.14
CA SER A 67 -2.28 3.93 -0.08
C SER A 67 -3.17 3.07 -0.98
N LYS A 68 -2.55 2.12 -1.66
CA LYS A 68 -3.22 1.09 -2.45
C LYS A 68 -2.62 -0.27 -2.15
N GLU A 69 -3.48 -1.22 -1.80
CA GLU A 69 -3.11 -2.63 -1.74
C GLU A 69 -3.37 -3.29 -3.09
N THR A 70 -2.45 -4.15 -3.50
CA THR A 70 -2.53 -4.89 -4.75
C THR A 70 -1.85 -6.24 -4.60
N SER A 71 -2.15 -7.18 -5.50
CA SER A 71 -1.36 -8.38 -5.64
C SER A 71 0.05 -8.04 -6.12
N LEU A 72 1.04 -8.77 -5.64
CA LEU A 72 2.41 -8.73 -6.14
C LEU A 72 2.48 -9.47 -7.48
N SER A 73 1.97 -8.84 -8.52
CA SER A 73 1.95 -9.40 -9.88
C SER A 73 2.16 -8.29 -10.89
N MET A 74 3.08 -8.54 -11.82
CA MET A 74 3.40 -7.63 -12.94
C MET A 74 2.90 -8.16 -14.29
N GLY A 75 2.01 -9.16 -14.28
CA GLY A 75 1.36 -9.66 -15.50
C GLY A 75 0.49 -8.60 -16.18
N GLN A 76 0.23 -8.77 -17.47
CA GLN A 76 -0.52 -7.80 -18.29
C GLN A 76 -1.92 -7.45 -17.76
N LYS A 77 -2.57 -8.36 -17.01
CA LYS A 77 -3.89 -8.16 -16.41
C LYS A 77 -3.83 -7.72 -14.94
N SER A 78 -2.63 -7.47 -14.40
CA SER A 78 -2.47 -7.05 -13.01
C SER A 78 -2.85 -5.58 -12.81
N THR A 79 -3.22 -5.23 -11.58
CA THR A 79 -3.48 -3.83 -11.22
C THR A 79 -2.19 -3.09 -10.85
N LEU A 80 -1.11 -3.80 -10.55
CA LEU A 80 0.17 -3.23 -10.15
C LEU A 80 0.94 -2.68 -11.36
N ARG A 81 1.03 -3.45 -12.45
CA ARG A 81 1.81 -3.08 -13.64
C ARG A 81 1.48 -1.69 -14.19
N PRO A 82 0.21 -1.31 -14.44
CA PRO A 82 -0.12 0.02 -14.94
C PRO A 82 0.29 1.15 -13.97
N ILE A 83 0.30 0.87 -12.67
CA ILE A 83 0.75 1.85 -11.66
C ILE A 83 2.25 2.03 -11.76
N VAL A 84 3.02 0.94 -11.86
CA VAL A 84 4.48 0.96 -12.01
C VAL A 84 4.87 1.68 -13.30
N GLU A 85 4.30 1.29 -14.42
CA GLU A 85 4.53 1.93 -15.72
C GLU A 85 4.16 3.42 -15.70
N GLY A 86 3.08 3.77 -15.01
CA GLY A 86 2.67 5.15 -14.81
C GLY A 86 3.65 5.97 -13.96
N ILE A 87 4.25 5.39 -12.91
CA ILE A 87 5.28 6.05 -12.11
C ILE A 87 6.56 6.23 -12.92
N LEU A 88 6.97 5.19 -13.67
CA LEU A 88 8.16 5.20 -14.50
C LEU A 88 8.03 6.10 -15.75
N GLY A 89 6.80 6.29 -16.24
CA GLY A 89 6.51 7.01 -17.47
C GLY A 89 6.85 6.23 -18.73
N VAL A 90 7.03 4.91 -18.63
CA VAL A 90 7.38 4.01 -19.75
C VAL A 90 6.58 2.72 -19.64
N ALA A 91 6.19 2.15 -20.78
CA ALA A 91 5.66 0.81 -20.83
C ALA A 91 6.80 -0.20 -20.72
N LEU A 92 6.58 -1.27 -19.98
CA LEU A 92 7.53 -2.37 -19.79
C LEU A 92 7.16 -3.54 -20.70
N THR A 93 8.15 -4.20 -21.28
CA THR A 93 7.97 -5.54 -21.84
C THR A 93 7.66 -6.53 -20.72
N ASP A 94 7.20 -7.73 -21.04
CA ASP A 94 6.92 -8.72 -20.03
C ASP A 94 8.18 -9.12 -19.26
N ASP A 95 9.31 -9.29 -19.95
CA ASP A 95 10.59 -9.60 -19.31
C ASP A 95 11.06 -8.50 -18.37
N GLU A 96 10.96 -7.23 -18.77
CA GLU A 96 11.28 -6.11 -17.91
C GLU A 96 10.36 -6.04 -16.71
N ALA A 97 9.04 -6.24 -16.91
CA ALA A 97 8.05 -6.18 -15.86
C ALA A 97 8.28 -7.28 -14.80
N TYR A 98 8.55 -8.53 -15.21
CA TYR A 98 8.79 -9.62 -14.28
C TYR A 98 10.13 -9.53 -13.54
N ASN A 99 11.11 -8.84 -14.10
CA ASN A 99 12.42 -8.63 -13.49
C ASN A 99 12.55 -7.26 -12.79
N PHE A 100 11.49 -6.46 -12.77
CA PHE A 100 11.53 -5.14 -12.16
C PHE A 100 11.57 -5.22 -10.64
N ASP A 101 12.61 -4.62 -10.05
CA ASP A 101 12.72 -4.46 -8.59
C ASP A 101 11.83 -3.31 -8.11
N LEU A 102 10.71 -3.66 -7.49
CA LEU A 102 9.71 -2.71 -7.00
C LEU A 102 10.24 -1.78 -5.90
N ASP A 103 11.28 -2.17 -5.18
CA ASP A 103 11.91 -1.34 -4.14
C ASP A 103 12.44 -0.02 -4.73
N GLN A 104 12.80 0.00 -6.03
CA GLN A 104 13.24 1.21 -6.74
C GLN A 104 12.17 2.29 -6.85
N LEU A 105 10.89 1.96 -6.67
CA LEU A 105 9.81 2.95 -6.72
C LEU A 105 9.85 3.90 -5.52
N VAL A 106 10.44 3.50 -4.39
CA VAL A 106 10.49 4.33 -3.18
C VAL A 106 11.30 5.60 -3.46
N GLY A 107 10.68 6.72 -3.17
CA GLY A 107 11.23 8.05 -3.46
C GLY A 107 10.84 8.61 -4.83
N MET A 108 10.35 7.78 -5.76
CA MET A 108 9.89 8.25 -7.06
C MET A 108 8.64 9.11 -6.94
N SER A 109 8.58 10.14 -7.77
CA SER A 109 7.44 11.06 -7.86
C SER A 109 6.59 10.78 -9.08
N CYS A 110 5.30 11.02 -8.94
CA CYS A 110 4.31 10.83 -10.00
C CYS A 110 3.13 11.78 -9.82
N MET A 111 2.21 11.76 -10.76
CA MET A 111 0.88 12.33 -10.63
C MET A 111 -0.10 11.20 -10.32
N LEU A 112 -0.87 11.31 -9.24
CA LEU A 112 -1.94 10.37 -8.90
C LEU A 112 -3.30 10.99 -9.22
N TYR A 113 -4.20 10.19 -9.80
CA TYR A 113 -5.61 10.52 -9.84
C TYR A 113 -6.35 9.79 -8.72
N ILE A 114 -6.99 10.58 -7.85
CA ILE A 114 -7.66 10.12 -6.64
C ILE A 114 -9.15 10.40 -6.73
N THR A 115 -9.96 9.43 -6.37
CA THR A 115 -11.40 9.55 -6.15
C THR A 115 -11.76 9.14 -4.73
N HIS A 116 -12.99 9.39 -4.34
CA HIS A 116 -13.54 8.86 -3.09
C HIS A 116 -14.50 7.73 -3.38
N GLU A 117 -14.47 6.70 -2.56
CA GLU A 117 -15.44 5.60 -2.57
C GLU A 117 -16.05 5.41 -1.18
N GLU A 118 -17.30 4.96 -1.17
CA GLU A 118 -17.97 4.57 0.06
C GLU A 118 -17.51 3.17 0.45
N GLY A 119 -16.95 3.02 1.64
CA GLY A 119 -16.64 1.73 2.24
C GLY A 119 -17.76 1.29 3.20
N GLU A 120 -17.66 0.11 3.75
CA GLU A 120 -18.67 -0.44 4.70
C GLU A 120 -18.83 0.43 5.95
N THR A 121 -17.77 1.07 6.43
CA THR A 121 -17.76 1.84 7.67
C THR A 121 -17.52 3.33 7.47
N ALA A 122 -16.80 3.71 6.43
CA ALA A 122 -16.42 5.10 6.16
C ALA A 122 -16.01 5.30 4.71
N LYS A 123 -16.11 6.53 4.24
CA LYS A 123 -15.58 6.98 2.96
C LYS A 123 -14.05 6.92 2.96
N TYR A 124 -13.46 6.54 1.84
CA TYR A 124 -12.00 6.46 1.70
C TYR A 124 -11.52 6.98 0.33
N SER A 125 -10.24 7.36 0.29
CA SER A 125 -9.57 7.76 -0.95
C SER A 125 -9.12 6.54 -1.73
N LYS A 126 -9.47 6.50 -3.02
CA LYS A 126 -9.05 5.46 -3.96
C LYS A 126 -8.04 6.03 -4.95
N VAL A 127 -6.87 5.42 -5.02
CA VAL A 127 -5.89 5.66 -6.07
C VAL A 127 -6.31 4.89 -7.32
N ASN A 128 -6.65 5.62 -8.39
CA ASN A 128 -7.09 5.03 -9.65
C ASN A 128 -5.92 4.80 -10.60
N THR A 129 -5.17 5.85 -10.89
CA THR A 129 -4.05 5.82 -11.84
C THR A 129 -2.85 6.57 -11.30
N ALA A 130 -1.67 6.17 -11.77
CA ALA A 130 -0.44 6.93 -11.68
C ALA A 130 0.02 7.30 -13.08
N THR A 131 0.58 8.49 -13.23
CA THR A 131 1.21 8.96 -14.48
C THR A 131 2.50 9.74 -14.13
N PRO A 132 3.44 9.88 -15.05
CA PRO A 132 4.62 10.68 -14.78
C PRO A 132 4.25 12.14 -14.52
N LEU A 133 5.09 12.84 -13.78
CA LEU A 133 4.87 14.27 -13.57
C LEU A 133 4.93 15.01 -14.90
N PRO A 134 3.98 15.93 -15.16
CA PRO A 134 4.06 16.82 -16.31
C PRO A 134 5.38 17.60 -16.33
N LYS A 135 5.89 17.86 -17.53
CA LYS A 135 7.12 18.61 -17.72
C LYS A 135 7.03 19.97 -17.02
N GLY A 136 8.03 20.29 -16.22
CA GLY A 136 8.09 21.54 -15.44
C GLY A 136 7.44 21.49 -14.06
N LEU A 137 6.70 20.42 -13.72
CA LEU A 137 6.25 20.18 -12.36
C LEU A 137 7.35 19.49 -11.53
N VAL A 138 7.56 19.98 -10.32
CA VAL A 138 8.52 19.42 -9.37
C VAL A 138 7.78 18.91 -8.14
N CYS A 139 8.08 17.70 -7.73
CA CYS A 139 7.60 17.17 -6.46
C CYS A 139 8.49 17.69 -5.32
N PRO A 140 7.93 18.35 -4.30
CA PRO A 140 8.71 18.79 -3.14
C PRO A 140 9.48 17.63 -2.47
N PRO A 141 10.53 17.93 -1.68
CA PRO A 141 11.20 16.90 -0.89
C PRO A 141 10.22 16.13 0.01
N PRO A 142 10.51 14.87 0.34
CA PRO A 142 9.63 14.06 1.18
C PRO A 142 9.55 14.65 2.59
N PHE A 143 8.36 14.71 3.15
CA PHE A 143 8.10 15.02 4.54
C PHE A 143 8.25 13.75 5.41
N ASN A 144 7.73 12.63 4.91
CA ASN A 144 7.82 11.35 5.59
C ASN A 144 9.11 10.61 5.21
N GLU A 145 9.60 9.78 6.13
CA GLU A 145 10.74 8.90 5.86
C GLU A 145 10.39 7.87 4.77
N LEU A 146 11.35 7.62 3.89
CA LEU A 146 11.24 6.60 2.85
C LEU A 146 11.56 5.24 3.45
N LYS A 147 10.62 4.28 3.38
CA LYS A 147 10.76 2.97 4.03
C LYS A 147 10.26 1.83 3.16
N ILE A 148 10.94 0.70 3.30
CA ILE A 148 10.52 -0.58 2.75
C ILE A 148 10.42 -1.57 3.91
N LEU A 149 9.35 -2.34 3.96
CA LEU A 149 9.22 -3.47 4.86
C LEU A 149 9.03 -4.72 4.04
N SER A 150 10.01 -5.60 4.05
CA SER A 150 9.96 -6.94 3.45
C SER A 150 10.37 -8.00 4.46
N PHE A 151 10.05 -9.27 4.17
CA PHE A 151 10.43 -10.38 5.03
C PHE A 151 11.95 -10.64 5.00
N GLU A 152 12.63 -10.25 3.91
CA GLU A 152 14.09 -10.35 3.78
C GLU A 152 14.82 -9.20 4.49
N LYS A 153 14.22 -7.99 4.46
CA LYS A 153 14.76 -6.77 5.08
C LYS A 153 13.80 -6.31 6.18
N TRP A 154 13.66 -7.15 7.21
CA TRP A 154 12.71 -6.88 8.30
C TRP A 154 13.17 -5.73 9.19
N ASN A 155 12.26 -4.80 9.46
CA ASN A 155 12.47 -3.68 10.38
C ASN A 155 11.38 -3.68 11.45
N GLU A 156 11.72 -4.19 12.64
CA GLU A 156 10.77 -4.33 13.74
C GLU A 156 10.22 -2.98 14.21
N GLU A 157 11.06 -1.94 14.29
CA GLU A 157 10.61 -0.61 14.72
C GLU A 157 9.57 -0.03 13.75
N PHE A 158 9.80 -0.18 12.45
CA PHE A 158 8.84 0.27 11.45
C PHE A 158 7.56 -0.57 11.47
N PHE A 159 7.68 -1.89 11.60
CA PHE A 159 6.53 -2.79 11.72
C PHE A 159 5.64 -2.40 12.90
N GLN A 160 6.21 -2.13 14.08
CA GLN A 160 5.45 -1.75 15.27
C GLN A 160 4.72 -0.41 15.14
N LYS A 161 5.22 0.50 14.28
CA LYS A 161 4.58 1.80 13.97
C LYS A 161 3.42 1.69 12.96
N LEU A 162 3.26 0.54 12.30
CA LEU A 162 2.18 0.33 11.35
C LEU A 162 0.82 0.25 12.07
N PRO A 163 -0.27 0.69 11.40
CA PRO A 163 -1.62 0.48 11.89
C PRO A 163 -1.90 -0.99 12.20
N GLN A 164 -2.70 -1.24 13.23
CA GLN A 164 -3.01 -2.59 13.70
C GLN A 164 -3.48 -3.52 12.58
N PHE A 165 -4.42 -3.07 11.73
CA PHE A 165 -4.96 -3.88 10.64
C PHE A 165 -3.91 -4.29 9.59
N ILE A 166 -2.83 -3.51 9.40
CA ILE A 166 -1.71 -3.87 8.53
C ILE A 166 -0.84 -4.93 9.23
N ARG A 167 -0.55 -4.73 10.51
CA ARG A 167 0.23 -5.70 11.29
C ARG A 167 -0.47 -7.06 11.34
N GLU A 168 -1.79 -7.08 11.54
CA GLU A 168 -2.60 -8.31 11.54
C GLU A 168 -2.51 -9.05 10.19
N LYS A 169 -2.59 -8.33 9.07
CA LYS A 169 -2.38 -8.92 7.74
C LYS A 169 -1.00 -9.55 7.60
N ILE A 170 0.05 -8.83 8.02
CA ILE A 170 1.42 -9.34 7.95
C ILE A 170 1.59 -10.57 8.84
N THR A 171 1.15 -10.50 10.10
CA THR A 171 1.31 -11.60 11.06
C THR A 171 0.50 -12.85 10.71
N SER A 172 -0.58 -12.71 9.97
CA SER A 172 -1.38 -13.85 9.48
C SER A 172 -0.76 -14.53 8.26
N SER A 173 0.21 -13.88 7.57
CA SER A 173 0.83 -14.43 6.37
C SER A 173 1.73 -15.62 6.66
N LYS A 174 1.90 -16.47 5.64
CA LYS A 174 2.78 -17.64 5.70
C LYS A 174 4.24 -17.21 5.90
N GLU A 175 4.67 -16.21 5.16
CA GLU A 175 6.06 -15.70 5.19
C GLU A 175 6.45 -15.14 6.56
N TYR A 176 5.53 -14.48 7.26
CA TYR A 176 5.78 -14.01 8.63
C TYR A 176 5.96 -15.17 9.61
N LYS A 177 5.10 -16.18 9.53
CA LYS A 177 5.19 -17.37 10.37
C LYS A 177 6.49 -18.11 10.15
N GLU A 178 6.87 -18.33 8.88
CA GLU A 178 8.15 -18.95 8.51
C GLU A 178 9.35 -18.13 9.04
N MET A 179 9.32 -16.81 8.89
CA MET A 179 10.37 -15.92 9.39
C MET A 179 10.51 -15.98 10.92
N LYS A 180 9.41 -16.16 11.65
CA LYS A 180 9.42 -16.25 13.13
C LYS A 180 9.69 -17.68 13.64
N GLY A 181 9.82 -18.68 12.77
CA GLY A 181 10.08 -20.06 13.12
C GLY A 181 8.84 -20.85 13.56
N ASP A 182 7.64 -20.29 13.34
CA ASP A 182 6.41 -21.01 13.46
C ASP A 182 6.26 -21.93 12.24
N THR A 183 6.80 -23.14 12.33
CA THR A 183 6.56 -24.16 11.31
C THR A 183 5.06 -24.40 11.21
N VAL A 184 4.48 -24.10 10.06
CA VAL A 184 3.17 -24.63 9.70
C VAL A 184 3.39 -26.13 9.57
N GLU A 185 3.00 -26.91 10.58
CA GLU A 185 2.87 -28.34 10.43
C GLU A 185 1.88 -28.55 9.29
N ASP A 186 2.37 -29.02 8.15
CA ASP A 186 1.52 -29.60 7.12
C ASP A 186 0.79 -30.77 7.80
N VAL A 187 -0.50 -30.53 8.12
CA VAL A 187 -1.37 -31.61 8.59
C VAL A 187 -1.44 -32.60 7.44
N ASN A 188 -0.68 -33.68 7.57
CA ASN A 188 -0.70 -34.78 6.63
C ASN A 188 -2.15 -35.28 6.54
N PRO A 189 -2.78 -35.36 5.36
CA PRO A 189 -4.16 -35.83 5.22
C PRO A 189 -4.38 -37.26 5.71
N GLU A 190 -3.32 -38.00 6.05
CA GLU A 190 -3.37 -39.37 6.55
C GLU A 190 -3.58 -39.48 8.08
N ASP A 191 -3.52 -38.38 8.83
CA ASP A 191 -3.68 -38.39 10.31
C ASP A 191 -5.10 -38.03 10.78
N VAL A 192 -6.12 -38.21 9.95
CA VAL A 192 -7.51 -38.08 10.37
C VAL A 192 -7.97 -39.48 10.87
N PRO A 193 -8.17 -39.71 12.19
CA PRO A 193 -8.73 -40.94 12.67
C PRO A 193 -10.19 -41.05 12.22
N PHE A 194 -10.53 -42.17 11.60
CA PHE A 194 -11.89 -42.56 11.19
C PHE A 194 -12.84 -42.65 12.35
#